data_cc070a96185950a2bc328872f66087e9
#
_entry.id   cc070a96185950a2bc328872f66087e9
#
_cell.length_a   1.000
_cell.length_b   1.000
_cell.length_c   1.000
_cell.angle_alpha   90.00
_cell.angle_beta   90.00
_cell.angle_gamma   90.00
#
_symmetry.space_group_name_H-M   'P 1'
#
loop_
_entity.id
_entity.type
_entity.pdbx_description
1 polymer ?
#
loop_
_entity_poly.entity_id
_entity_poly.type
_entity_poly.pdbx_seq_one_letter_code
_entity_poly.pdbx_strand_id
1 'polypeptide(L)'
;MAIQPCKECGAPVSDKAETCPMCGVKQKKKTSKLALIFAGLVLIFIFVELFKSDPTDTDNSVTAKKEENKAGVMLFYIQNQIRQNAKDPGSVQFRNEKINNNTDVGAVACGQYNAKNSFGAYAGYKGFVAVEKTQKAYFEDGPNESEFAKYWNKYCLG
;
A
#
# COMPACT_ATOMS: atom_id res chain seq x y z
N MET A 1 42.94 8.34 -36.59
CA MET A 1 42.06 7.33 -37.24
C MET A 1 42.68 5.97 -36.94
N ALA A 2 41.96 5.08 -36.30
CA ALA A 2 42.47 3.73 -36.00
C ALA A 2 42.16 2.80 -37.17
N ILE A 3 43.14 2.00 -37.58
CA ILE A 3 42.97 0.96 -38.60
C ILE A 3 42.91 -0.36 -37.86
N GLN A 4 41.92 -1.18 -38.16
CA GLN A 4 41.72 -2.49 -37.58
C GLN A 4 41.55 -3.56 -38.67
N PRO A 5 41.96 -4.81 -38.43
CA PRO A 5 41.76 -5.87 -39.41
C PRO A 5 40.28 -6.22 -39.56
N CYS A 6 39.82 -6.39 -40.79
CA CYS A 6 38.48 -6.87 -41.07
C CYS A 6 38.29 -8.29 -40.51
N LYS A 7 37.18 -8.55 -39.84
CA LYS A 7 36.91 -9.85 -39.17
C LYS A 7 36.75 -11.00 -40.19
N GLU A 8 36.34 -10.70 -41.42
CA GLU A 8 36.07 -11.72 -42.43
C GLU A 8 37.27 -12.01 -43.32
N CYS A 9 37.97 -10.95 -43.77
CA CYS A 9 39.07 -11.11 -44.76
C CYS A 9 40.44 -10.68 -44.24
N GLY A 10 40.56 -10.18 -43.02
CA GLY A 10 41.82 -9.71 -42.42
C GLY A 10 42.40 -8.41 -43.00
N ALA A 11 41.80 -7.83 -44.04
CA ALA A 11 42.29 -6.62 -44.67
C ALA A 11 42.21 -5.40 -43.74
N PRO A 12 43.17 -4.45 -43.79
CA PRO A 12 43.15 -3.24 -42.96
C PRO A 12 41.98 -2.34 -43.36
N VAL A 13 41.11 -2.03 -42.39
CA VAL A 13 39.90 -1.19 -42.58
C VAL A 13 39.85 -0.12 -41.49
N SER A 14 39.44 1.11 -41.88
CA SER A 14 39.22 2.19 -40.94
C SER A 14 38.07 1.84 -39.96
N ASP A 15 38.22 2.22 -38.69
CA ASP A 15 37.20 2.06 -37.64
C ASP A 15 35.90 2.82 -37.92
N LYS A 16 35.92 3.77 -38.86
CA LYS A 16 34.76 4.57 -39.31
C LYS A 16 34.13 4.07 -40.62
N ALA A 17 34.75 3.08 -41.30
CA ALA A 17 34.21 2.55 -42.54
C ALA A 17 32.95 1.72 -42.31
N GLU A 18 31.90 1.98 -43.07
CA GLU A 18 30.64 1.23 -42.95
C GLU A 18 30.72 -0.18 -43.58
N THR A 19 31.55 -0.30 -44.61
CA THR A 19 31.78 -1.57 -45.33
C THR A 19 33.29 -1.77 -45.58
N CYS A 20 33.71 -3.03 -45.61
CA CYS A 20 35.09 -3.36 -45.97
C CYS A 20 35.29 -3.19 -47.50
N PRO A 21 36.30 -2.40 -47.94
CA PRO A 21 36.51 -2.19 -49.38
C PRO A 21 37.00 -3.46 -50.12
N MET A 22 37.55 -4.43 -49.39
CA MET A 22 38.07 -5.66 -49.98
C MET A 22 37.04 -6.78 -50.15
N CYS A 23 36.15 -6.96 -49.14
CA CYS A 23 35.17 -8.07 -49.16
C CYS A 23 33.70 -7.60 -49.08
N GLY A 24 33.42 -6.28 -49.01
CA GLY A 24 32.07 -5.73 -49.00
C GLY A 24 31.26 -5.94 -47.73
N VAL A 25 31.79 -6.63 -46.68
CA VAL A 25 31.06 -6.95 -45.48
C VAL A 25 30.81 -5.68 -44.63
N LYS A 26 29.64 -5.48 -44.10
CA LYS A 26 29.26 -4.37 -43.23
C LYS A 26 29.97 -4.47 -41.88
N GLN A 27 30.67 -3.40 -41.47
CA GLN A 27 31.36 -3.30 -40.20
C GLN A 27 30.34 -2.91 -39.11
N LYS A 28 30.27 -3.67 -37.98
CA LYS A 28 29.46 -3.31 -36.84
C LYS A 28 30.04 -2.10 -36.13
N LYS A 29 29.33 -0.98 -36.11
CA LYS A 29 29.70 0.20 -35.33
C LYS A 29 29.75 -0.17 -33.84
N LYS A 30 30.89 0.10 -33.17
CA LYS A 30 30.99 -0.04 -31.73
C LYS A 30 30.12 1.07 -31.10
N THR A 31 28.98 0.72 -30.53
CA THR A 31 28.22 1.65 -29.66
C THR A 31 29.08 2.00 -28.47
N SER A 32 29.32 3.29 -28.28
CA SER A 32 30.10 3.77 -27.14
C SER A 32 29.38 3.36 -25.85
N LYS A 33 30.10 2.71 -24.94
CA LYS A 33 29.56 2.38 -23.59
C LYS A 33 29.06 3.63 -22.88
N LEU A 34 29.64 4.78 -23.18
CA LEU A 34 29.21 6.08 -22.66
C LEU A 34 27.77 6.42 -23.10
N ALA A 35 27.41 6.18 -24.39
CA ALA A 35 26.06 6.44 -24.89
C ALA A 35 24.99 5.55 -24.20
N LEU A 36 25.33 4.31 -23.88
CA LEU A 36 24.44 3.41 -23.11
C LEU A 36 24.28 3.85 -21.67
N ILE A 37 25.33 4.37 -21.04
CA ILE A 37 25.29 4.93 -19.68
C ILE A 37 24.43 6.19 -19.65
N PHE A 38 24.60 7.10 -20.64
CA PHE A 38 23.75 8.29 -20.73
C PHE A 38 22.28 7.96 -20.97
N ALA A 39 21.97 6.99 -21.85
CA ALA A 39 20.60 6.54 -22.07
C ALA A 39 19.98 5.93 -20.81
N GLY A 40 20.76 5.16 -20.04
CA GLY A 40 20.33 4.60 -18.75
C GLY A 40 20.04 5.68 -17.71
N LEU A 41 20.91 6.70 -17.59
CA LEU A 41 20.72 7.82 -16.65
C LEU A 41 19.49 8.68 -17.01
N VAL A 42 19.26 8.91 -18.31
CA VAL A 42 18.07 9.65 -18.77
C VAL A 42 16.79 8.87 -18.45
N LEU A 43 16.77 7.55 -18.65
CA LEU A 43 15.62 6.72 -18.29
C LEU A 43 15.38 6.71 -16.78
N ILE A 44 16.42 6.64 -15.97
CA ILE A 44 16.30 6.73 -14.49
C ILE A 44 15.77 8.11 -14.10
N PHE A 45 16.25 9.19 -14.73
CA PHE A 45 15.79 10.54 -14.44
C PHE A 45 14.31 10.72 -14.79
N ILE A 46 13.87 10.25 -15.97
CA ILE A 46 12.45 10.26 -16.37
C ILE A 46 11.61 9.39 -15.41
N PHE A 47 12.14 8.24 -14.99
CA PHE A 47 11.44 7.36 -14.04
C PHE A 47 11.27 8.05 -12.68
N VAL A 48 12.29 8.73 -12.18
CA VAL A 48 12.25 9.51 -10.94
C VAL A 48 11.25 10.66 -11.03
N GLU A 49 11.18 11.39 -12.18
CA GLU A 49 10.21 12.47 -12.37
C GLU A 49 8.75 11.96 -12.47
N LEU A 50 8.53 10.78 -13.07
CA LEU A 50 7.21 10.17 -13.15
C LEU A 50 6.70 9.66 -11.78
N PHE A 51 7.61 9.41 -10.81
CA PHE A 51 7.28 8.99 -9.44
C PHE A 51 7.51 10.08 -8.40
N LYS A 52 7.97 11.27 -8.80
CA LYS A 52 7.86 12.46 -7.96
C LYS A 52 6.41 12.90 -7.94
N SER A 53 5.68 12.46 -6.95
CA SER A 53 4.46 13.15 -6.51
C SER A 53 4.90 14.53 -6.04
N ASP A 54 4.52 15.58 -6.76
CA ASP A 54 4.77 16.97 -6.36
C ASP A 54 4.25 17.21 -4.94
N PRO A 55 5.07 17.72 -4.03
CA PRO A 55 4.57 18.27 -2.79
C PRO A 55 4.15 19.72 -3.06
N THR A 56 3.03 19.94 -3.75
CA THR A 56 2.43 21.25 -3.86
C THR A 56 1.12 21.29 -3.10
N ASP A 57 1.20 22.03 -2.02
CA ASP A 57 0.12 22.75 -1.35
C ASP A 57 -1.15 21.99 -1.00
N THR A 58 -1.23 21.59 0.27
CA THR A 58 -2.44 21.91 1.04
C THR A 58 -2.19 21.63 2.52
N ASP A 59 -1.76 22.65 3.23
CA ASP A 59 -1.44 22.64 4.65
C ASP A 59 -2.68 22.57 5.58
N ASN A 60 -3.88 22.25 5.03
CA ASN A 60 -5.11 22.10 5.83
C ASN A 60 -5.92 20.82 5.52
N SER A 61 -5.60 20.07 4.44
CA SER A 61 -6.31 18.84 4.10
C SER A 61 -5.60 17.58 4.63
N VAL A 62 -4.31 17.69 4.94
CA VAL A 62 -3.49 16.54 5.35
C VAL A 62 -3.80 16.11 6.79
N THR A 63 -4.19 17.05 7.67
CA THR A 63 -4.54 16.73 9.06
C THR A 63 -5.87 15.98 9.15
N ALA A 64 -6.91 16.45 8.44
CA ALA A 64 -8.22 15.78 8.40
C ALA A 64 -8.15 14.40 7.71
N LYS A 65 -7.38 14.28 6.62
CA LYS A 65 -7.20 13.01 5.91
C LYS A 65 -6.34 12.01 6.68
N LYS A 66 -5.42 12.50 7.51
CA LYS A 66 -4.61 11.65 8.39
C LYS A 66 -5.40 11.13 9.59
N GLU A 67 -6.34 11.93 10.12
CA GLU A 67 -7.24 11.51 11.20
C GLU A 67 -8.31 10.52 10.71
N GLU A 68 -8.90 10.77 9.52
CA GLU A 68 -9.83 9.84 8.88
C GLU A 68 -9.18 8.49 8.57
N ASN A 69 -7.92 8.50 8.13
CA ASN A 69 -7.15 7.28 7.89
C ASN A 69 -6.82 6.53 9.18
N LYS A 70 -6.65 7.23 10.31
CA LYS A 70 -6.34 6.65 11.62
C LYS A 70 -7.51 5.83 12.19
N ALA A 71 -8.72 6.37 12.11
CA ALA A 71 -9.93 5.68 12.55
C ALA A 71 -10.25 4.46 11.65
N GLY A 72 -10.03 4.56 10.34
CA GLY A 72 -10.18 3.43 9.42
C GLY A 72 -9.19 2.31 9.70
N VAL A 73 -7.93 2.64 10.00
CA VAL A 73 -6.91 1.66 10.41
C VAL A 73 -7.30 0.98 11.72
N MET A 74 -7.85 1.73 12.68
CA MET A 74 -8.34 1.17 13.95
C MET A 74 -9.49 0.18 13.73
N LEU A 75 -10.46 0.53 12.89
CA LEU A 75 -11.57 -0.35 12.53
C LEU A 75 -11.06 -1.63 11.86
N PHE A 76 -10.18 -1.52 10.90
CA PHE A 76 -9.56 -2.66 10.22
C PHE A 76 -8.82 -3.59 11.20
N TYR A 77 -8.07 -3.00 12.15
CA TYR A 77 -7.36 -3.77 13.16
C TYR A 77 -8.32 -4.58 14.04
N ILE A 78 -9.41 -3.97 14.51
CA ILE A 78 -10.43 -4.65 15.33
C ILE A 78 -11.15 -5.75 14.54
N GLN A 79 -11.50 -5.50 13.29
CA GLN A 79 -12.07 -6.54 12.42
C GLN A 79 -11.15 -7.76 12.30
N ASN A 80 -9.85 -7.52 12.10
CA ASN A 80 -8.87 -8.59 12.05
C ASN A 80 -8.77 -9.36 13.37
N GLN A 81 -8.78 -8.66 14.51
CA GLN A 81 -8.76 -9.29 15.83
C GLN A 81 -10.02 -10.16 16.04
N ILE A 82 -11.19 -9.67 15.66
CA ILE A 82 -12.43 -10.45 15.74
C ILE A 82 -12.34 -11.71 14.86
N ARG A 83 -11.87 -11.59 13.62
CA ARG A 83 -11.69 -12.75 12.73
C ARG A 83 -10.72 -13.78 13.30
N GLN A 84 -9.57 -13.34 13.80
CA GLN A 84 -8.53 -14.24 14.33
C GLN A 84 -9.00 -14.99 15.60
N ASN A 85 -9.89 -14.40 16.38
CA ASN A 85 -10.43 -15.02 17.59
C ASN A 85 -11.73 -15.81 17.36
N ALA A 86 -12.34 -15.71 16.18
CA ALA A 86 -13.53 -16.45 15.82
C ALA A 86 -13.23 -17.95 15.61
N LYS A 87 -14.16 -18.82 15.98
CA LYS A 87 -14.04 -20.28 15.75
C LYS A 87 -14.01 -20.63 14.26
N ASP A 88 -14.74 -19.88 13.44
CA ASP A 88 -14.74 -19.94 11.99
C ASP A 88 -14.47 -18.53 11.46
N PRO A 89 -13.21 -18.16 11.20
CA PRO A 89 -12.84 -16.82 10.72
C PRO A 89 -13.52 -16.41 9.42
N GLY A 90 -13.79 -17.36 8.53
CA GLY A 90 -14.45 -17.12 7.23
C GLY A 90 -15.94 -16.80 7.36
N SER A 91 -16.56 -17.15 8.49
CA SER A 91 -17.97 -16.89 8.74
C SER A 91 -18.24 -15.50 9.34
N VAL A 92 -17.21 -14.75 9.74
CA VAL A 92 -17.39 -13.46 10.41
C VAL A 92 -18.04 -12.44 9.50
N GLN A 93 -19.17 -11.91 9.94
CA GLN A 93 -19.94 -10.86 9.29
C GLN A 93 -19.91 -9.60 10.14
N PHE A 94 -19.79 -8.43 9.51
CA PHE A 94 -19.87 -7.13 10.16
C PHE A 94 -21.07 -6.34 9.65
N ARG A 95 -21.62 -5.48 10.49
CA ARG A 95 -22.69 -4.53 10.11
C ARG A 95 -22.66 -3.29 11.00
N ASN A 96 -23.37 -2.25 10.58
CA ASN A 96 -23.56 -0.99 11.33
C ASN A 96 -22.24 -0.38 11.81
N GLU A 97 -21.21 -0.47 10.97
CA GLU A 97 -19.92 0.12 11.27
C GLU A 97 -19.98 1.64 11.18
N LYS A 98 -19.43 2.30 12.19
CA LYS A 98 -19.47 3.74 12.34
C LYS A 98 -18.15 4.22 12.92
N ILE A 99 -17.62 5.32 12.39
CA ILE A 99 -16.41 5.97 12.87
C ILE A 99 -16.76 7.39 13.29
N ASN A 100 -16.36 7.76 14.50
CA ASN A 100 -16.46 9.12 15.01
C ASN A 100 -15.05 9.59 15.38
N ASN A 101 -14.50 10.54 14.59
CA ASN A 101 -13.14 11.04 14.76
C ASN A 101 -13.02 12.14 15.82
N ASN A 102 -14.12 12.83 16.13
CA ASN A 102 -14.14 14.04 16.96
C ASN A 102 -14.86 13.78 18.30
N THR A 103 -14.28 12.93 19.14
CA THR A 103 -14.77 12.73 20.50
C THR A 103 -13.78 13.21 21.56
N ASP A 104 -14.25 13.35 22.78
CA ASP A 104 -13.40 13.68 23.95
C ASP A 104 -12.40 12.55 24.30
N VAL A 105 -12.53 11.39 23.67
CA VAL A 105 -11.62 10.24 23.83
C VAL A 105 -10.86 9.90 22.53
N GLY A 106 -10.78 10.85 21.59
CA GLY A 106 -10.18 10.67 20.27
C GLY A 106 -11.13 9.96 19.32
N ALA A 107 -10.58 9.23 18.35
CA ALA A 107 -11.37 8.44 17.42
C ALA A 107 -12.04 7.25 18.12
N VAL A 108 -13.31 6.99 17.75
CA VAL A 108 -14.09 5.85 18.22
C VAL A 108 -14.62 5.11 17.00
N ALA A 109 -14.41 3.80 16.95
CA ALA A 109 -14.99 2.92 15.95
C ALA A 109 -16.00 1.97 16.61
N CYS A 110 -17.20 1.95 16.07
CA CYS A 110 -18.31 1.13 16.52
C CYS A 110 -18.70 0.11 15.45
N GLY A 111 -19.32 -0.98 15.84
CA GLY A 111 -19.90 -1.93 14.90
C GLY A 111 -20.51 -3.12 15.60
N GLN A 112 -21.10 -3.98 14.80
CA GLN A 112 -21.62 -5.26 15.27
C GLN A 112 -20.99 -6.38 14.44
N TYR A 113 -20.70 -7.49 15.07
CA TYR A 113 -20.20 -8.68 14.40
C TYR A 113 -21.03 -9.92 14.75
N ASN A 114 -21.05 -10.88 13.84
CA ASN A 114 -21.63 -12.19 14.03
C ASN A 114 -20.68 -13.25 13.46
N ALA A 115 -20.59 -14.39 14.08
CA ALA A 115 -19.76 -15.50 13.63
C ALA A 115 -20.41 -16.83 13.98
N LYS A 116 -20.05 -17.87 13.25
CA LYS A 116 -20.48 -19.23 13.58
C LYS A 116 -19.75 -19.71 14.83
N ASN A 117 -20.51 -20.35 15.71
CA ASN A 117 -19.99 -21.04 16.88
C ASN A 117 -19.39 -22.41 16.49
N SER A 118 -18.92 -23.19 17.48
CA SER A 118 -18.34 -24.50 17.26
C SER A 118 -19.33 -25.54 16.68
N PHE A 119 -20.63 -25.25 16.70
CA PHE A 119 -21.68 -26.09 16.13
C PHE A 119 -22.08 -25.66 14.70
N GLY A 120 -21.42 -24.66 14.14
CA GLY A 120 -21.70 -24.13 12.80
C GLY A 120 -22.89 -23.17 12.72
N ALA A 121 -23.49 -22.79 13.85
CA ALA A 121 -24.63 -21.88 13.93
C ALA A 121 -24.18 -20.45 14.25
N TYR A 122 -24.83 -19.45 13.63
CA TYR A 122 -24.65 -18.05 14.00
C TYR A 122 -25.30 -17.75 15.37
N ALA A 123 -24.54 -17.10 16.25
CA ALA A 123 -24.97 -16.79 17.61
C ALA A 123 -25.74 -15.47 17.75
N GLY A 124 -25.90 -14.72 16.66
CA GLY A 124 -26.47 -13.37 16.67
C GLY A 124 -25.39 -12.28 16.63
N TYR A 125 -25.82 -11.07 16.28
CA TYR A 125 -24.91 -9.92 16.24
C TYR A 125 -24.65 -9.38 17.64
N LYS A 126 -23.37 -9.09 17.90
CA LYS A 126 -22.87 -8.51 19.15
C LYS A 126 -22.12 -7.22 18.86
N GLY A 127 -22.26 -6.24 19.75
CA GLY A 127 -21.61 -4.96 19.63
C GLY A 127 -20.11 -4.99 19.96
N PHE A 128 -19.35 -4.13 19.29
CA PHE A 128 -17.99 -3.77 19.69
C PHE A 128 -17.79 -2.25 19.60
N VAL A 129 -16.93 -1.72 20.46
CA VAL A 129 -16.48 -0.34 20.42
C VAL A 129 -14.97 -0.28 20.67
N ALA A 130 -14.24 0.34 19.75
CA ALA A 130 -12.82 0.60 19.90
C ALA A 130 -12.59 2.08 20.16
N VAL A 131 -11.74 2.40 21.14
CA VAL A 131 -11.49 3.76 21.63
C VAL A 131 -10.02 4.10 21.51
N GLU A 132 -9.69 5.16 20.77
CA GLU A 132 -8.30 5.56 20.51
C GLU A 132 -7.53 5.87 21.78
N LYS A 133 -8.07 6.71 22.65
CA LYS A 133 -7.38 7.16 23.87
C LYS A 133 -6.96 6.01 24.79
N THR A 134 -7.77 4.95 24.86
CA THR A 134 -7.47 3.78 25.68
C THR A 134 -6.70 2.71 24.92
N GLN A 135 -6.65 2.81 23.58
CA GLN A 135 -6.13 1.79 22.68
C GLN A 135 -6.72 0.39 22.93
N LYS A 136 -7.98 0.34 23.34
CA LYS A 136 -8.71 -0.89 23.67
C LYS A 136 -10.00 -1.00 22.88
N ALA A 137 -10.37 -2.24 22.63
CA ALA A 137 -11.71 -2.60 22.17
C ALA A 137 -12.50 -3.24 23.32
N TYR A 138 -13.76 -2.91 23.40
CA TYR A 138 -14.72 -3.42 24.34
C TYR A 138 -15.82 -4.15 23.58
N PHE A 139 -16.27 -5.26 24.10
CA PHE A 139 -17.25 -6.14 23.49
C PHE A 139 -18.47 -6.31 24.39
N GLU A 140 -19.65 -6.43 23.76
CA GLU A 140 -20.93 -6.57 24.45
C GLU A 140 -20.97 -7.78 25.42
N ASP A 141 -20.32 -8.89 25.03
CA ASP A 141 -20.22 -10.11 25.84
C ASP A 141 -18.80 -10.31 26.43
N GLY A 142 -18.01 -9.23 26.48
CA GLY A 142 -16.64 -9.27 27.00
C GLY A 142 -16.53 -9.08 28.51
N PRO A 143 -15.32 -9.25 29.07
CA PRO A 143 -15.09 -9.11 30.52
C PRO A 143 -15.29 -7.67 31.05
N ASN A 144 -15.42 -6.69 30.18
CA ASN A 144 -15.58 -5.27 30.51
C ASN A 144 -16.92 -4.71 29.98
N GLU A 145 -18.01 -5.41 30.22
CA GLU A 145 -19.37 -5.07 29.77
C GLU A 145 -19.79 -3.65 30.19
N SER A 146 -19.47 -3.22 31.42
CA SER A 146 -19.77 -1.87 31.91
C SER A 146 -19.07 -0.77 31.10
N GLU A 147 -17.81 -0.98 30.72
CA GLU A 147 -17.07 -0.05 29.87
C GLU A 147 -17.60 -0.08 28.42
N PHE A 148 -17.96 -1.26 27.90
CA PHE A 148 -18.65 -1.37 26.63
C PHE A 148 -19.93 -0.54 26.63
N ALA A 149 -20.83 -0.75 27.60
CA ALA A 149 -22.11 -0.04 27.68
C ALA A 149 -21.91 1.50 27.76
N LYS A 150 -20.93 1.97 28.52
CA LYS A 150 -20.59 3.37 28.65
C LYS A 150 -20.18 4.02 27.32
N TYR A 151 -19.23 3.41 26.59
CA TYR A 151 -18.76 3.95 25.31
C TYR A 151 -19.80 3.74 24.21
N TRP A 152 -20.47 2.61 24.19
CA TRP A 152 -21.53 2.30 23.23
C TRP A 152 -22.67 3.30 23.27
N ASN A 153 -23.23 3.54 24.45
CA ASN A 153 -24.33 4.48 24.64
C ASN A 153 -23.94 5.92 24.29
N LYS A 154 -22.70 6.31 24.60
CA LYS A 154 -22.25 7.68 24.39
C LYS A 154 -21.88 7.98 22.93
N TYR A 155 -21.28 7.03 22.20
CA TYR A 155 -20.65 7.32 20.91
C TYR A 155 -21.22 6.50 19.74
N CYS A 156 -21.92 5.41 19.98
CA CYS A 156 -22.36 4.48 18.94
C CYS A 156 -23.86 4.55 18.64
N LEU A 157 -24.70 4.89 19.59
CA LEU A 157 -26.17 4.97 19.45
C LEU A 157 -26.69 6.29 18.86
N GLY A 158 -25.82 7.30 18.67
CA GLY A 158 -26.18 8.63 18.13
C GLY A 158 -26.24 8.69 16.61
#